data_2426eb1b297d5e8594f339f45e9307fe
#
_entry.id   2426eb1b297d5e8594f339f45e9307fe
#
_cell.length_a   1.000
_cell.length_b   1.000
_cell.length_c   1.000
_cell.angle_alpha   90.00
_cell.angle_beta   90.00
_cell.angle_gamma   90.00
#
_symmetry.space_group_name_H-M   'P 1'
#
loop_
_entity.id
_entity.type
_entity.pdbx_description
1 polymer ?
#
loop_
_entity_poly.entity_id
_entity_poly.type
_entity_poly.pdbx_seq_one_letter_code
_entity_poly.pdbx_strand_id
1 'polypeptide(L)'
;MTRGPQLVWSEDGRNALPATKRQSADKTRRGGEPPLLAVLIAGQRRAVERVEAQGPALEGAARLVAAALAAGGRLVYLGAGSSGLLAIQDGLELPGTFGLEATRIRFVTPEGERFAIDSSGEDDAHAAVQAIDALSLGPDDVVIAVSASGATPFTLAGARRAQEKRARIVAIVCRPGSPLAAVADIAAVFDTGAEAVEGSTRLAAGTSQKAALSVISTLAAAELGLVYQGLMINVGPENAKLRVRARTIVERLASVGASAAEAALVEAGSEVATAVVVAAGPLDAAAARKLLTECGGDLAESLSRLRAQERTSTQARA
;
A
#
# COMPACT_ATOMS: atom_id res chain seq x y z
N MET A 1 25.93 17.16 28.08
CA MET A 1 24.48 16.87 27.94
C MET A 1 23.80 18.16 27.57
N THR A 2 23.69 18.48 26.30
CA THR A 2 22.99 19.65 25.77
C THR A 2 21.57 19.24 25.44
N ARG A 3 20.59 19.79 26.17
CA ARG A 3 19.16 19.59 25.89
C ARG A 3 18.84 20.18 24.52
N GLY A 4 18.32 19.38 23.60
CA GLY A 4 17.79 19.84 22.34
C GLY A 4 16.58 20.77 22.54
N PRO A 5 16.21 21.58 21.53
CA PRO A 5 15.12 22.54 21.65
C PRO A 5 13.79 21.82 21.90
N GLN A 6 13.15 22.11 23.03
CA GLN A 6 11.81 21.66 23.32
C GLN A 6 10.81 22.42 22.42
N LEU A 7 9.99 21.70 21.66
CA LEU A 7 8.84 22.25 20.98
C LEU A 7 7.75 22.60 22.00
N VAL A 8 7.52 23.88 22.21
CA VAL A 8 6.43 24.38 23.06
C VAL A 8 5.22 24.63 22.15
N TRP A 9 4.12 23.90 22.42
CA TRP A 9 2.84 24.12 21.71
C TRP A 9 2.08 25.25 22.41
N SER A 10 1.52 26.20 21.67
CA SER A 10 0.59 27.19 22.20
C SER A 10 -0.79 26.56 22.41
N GLU A 11 -1.55 27.01 23.41
CA GLU A 11 -2.85 26.46 23.83
C GLU A 11 -3.93 26.47 22.72
N ASP A 12 -3.75 27.22 21.65
CA ASP A 12 -4.67 27.34 20.52
C ASP A 12 -4.25 26.51 19.28
N GLY A 13 -3.25 25.62 19.41
CA GLY A 13 -2.89 24.63 18.36
C GLY A 13 -2.31 25.23 17.08
N ARG A 14 -2.04 26.52 17.02
CA ARG A 14 -1.45 27.20 15.87
C ARG A 14 0.01 27.54 16.13
N ASN A 15 0.91 26.78 15.55
CA ASN A 15 2.33 27.08 15.58
C ASN A 15 2.64 28.21 14.56
N ALA A 16 2.34 29.45 14.93
CA ALA A 16 2.74 30.60 14.11
C ALA A 16 4.21 30.91 14.38
N LEU A 17 5.09 30.53 13.43
CA LEU A 17 6.47 31.02 13.43
C LEU A 17 6.47 32.56 13.53
N PRO A 18 7.33 33.16 14.37
CA PRO A 18 7.47 34.62 14.46
C PRO A 18 7.69 35.23 13.07
N ALA A 19 7.11 36.40 12.82
CA ALA A 19 7.20 37.10 11.53
C ALA A 19 8.65 37.23 11.01
N THR A 20 9.62 37.40 11.90
CA THR A 20 11.06 37.41 11.61
C THR A 20 11.61 36.09 11.05
N LYS A 21 11.04 34.93 11.42
CA LYS A 21 11.42 33.62 10.84
C LYS A 21 10.70 33.33 9.52
N ARG A 22 9.50 33.90 9.28
CA ARG A 22 8.85 33.83 7.97
C ARG A 22 9.64 34.59 6.90
N GLN A 23 10.21 35.74 7.23
CA GLN A 23 11.09 36.50 6.34
C GLN A 23 12.41 35.77 6.03
N SER A 24 12.90 34.86 6.91
CA SER A 24 14.15 34.13 6.65
C SER A 24 13.97 32.97 5.65
N ALA A 25 12.81 32.35 5.58
CA ALA A 25 12.53 31.32 4.58
C ALA A 25 12.43 31.89 3.14
N ASP A 26 12.07 33.15 3.03
CA ASP A 26 11.98 33.87 1.74
C ASP A 26 13.34 34.42 1.28
N LYS A 27 14.31 34.59 2.20
CA LYS A 27 15.68 35.10 1.93
C LYS A 27 16.58 34.12 1.19
N THR A 28 16.18 32.85 1.06
CA THR A 28 16.99 31.84 0.37
C THR A 28 16.80 31.85 -1.14
N ARG A 29 15.92 32.68 -1.69
CA ARG A 29 15.63 32.79 -3.12
C ARG A 29 16.06 34.12 -3.70
N ARG A 30 16.43 34.11 -4.98
CA ARG A 30 16.80 35.31 -5.74
C ARG A 30 15.54 36.15 -5.99
N GLY A 31 15.70 37.50 -6.02
CA GLY A 31 14.59 38.40 -6.30
C GLY A 31 13.87 38.05 -7.61
N GLY A 32 12.54 37.99 -7.59
CA GLY A 32 11.70 37.62 -8.74
C GLY A 32 11.27 36.15 -8.79
N GLU A 33 11.81 35.27 -7.95
CA GLU A 33 11.35 33.89 -7.84
C GLU A 33 10.04 33.78 -7.03
N PRO A 34 9.13 32.81 -7.37
CA PRO A 34 7.92 32.60 -6.60
C PRO A 34 8.24 32.17 -5.16
N PRO A 35 7.35 32.46 -4.18
CA PRO A 35 7.54 32.07 -2.78
C PRO A 35 7.83 30.56 -2.65
N LEU A 36 8.74 30.20 -1.74
CA LEU A 36 9.13 28.79 -1.54
C LEU A 36 7.93 27.87 -1.28
N LEU A 37 6.95 28.32 -0.50
CA LEU A 37 5.71 27.56 -0.26
C LEU A 37 5.00 27.23 -1.58
N ALA A 38 4.86 28.19 -2.49
CA ALA A 38 4.18 27.97 -3.77
C ALA A 38 4.92 26.94 -4.63
N VAL A 39 6.25 26.97 -4.64
CA VAL A 39 7.09 26.01 -5.37
C VAL A 39 6.99 24.61 -4.77
N LEU A 40 7.02 24.49 -3.43
CA LEU A 40 6.82 23.22 -2.74
C LEU A 40 5.44 22.60 -3.07
N ILE A 41 4.36 23.37 -2.96
CA ILE A 41 3.02 22.88 -3.27
C ILE A 41 2.87 22.52 -4.75
N ALA A 42 3.44 23.33 -5.66
CA ALA A 42 3.42 23.02 -7.10
C ALA A 42 4.15 21.71 -7.41
N GLY A 43 5.28 21.44 -6.72
CA GLY A 43 6.00 20.16 -6.83
C GLY A 43 5.14 18.97 -6.41
N GLN A 44 4.43 19.06 -5.28
CA GLN A 44 3.54 18.00 -4.81
C GLN A 44 2.38 17.74 -5.79
N ARG A 45 1.79 18.80 -6.33
CA ARG A 45 0.71 18.67 -7.32
C ARG A 45 1.20 17.95 -8.57
N ARG A 46 2.34 18.38 -9.14
CA ARG A 46 2.94 17.69 -10.29
C ARG A 46 3.23 16.23 -10.01
N ALA A 47 3.69 15.89 -8.81
CA ALA A 47 3.93 14.50 -8.43
C ALA A 47 2.67 13.62 -8.58
N VAL A 48 1.53 14.10 -8.10
CA VAL A 48 0.25 13.38 -8.21
C VAL A 48 -0.21 13.29 -9.67
N GLU A 49 -0.09 14.37 -10.45
CA GLU A 49 -0.40 14.38 -11.89
C GLU A 49 0.45 13.35 -12.67
N ARG A 50 1.73 13.17 -12.28
CA ARG A 50 2.59 12.14 -12.88
C ARG A 50 2.17 10.72 -12.52
N VAL A 51 1.62 10.51 -11.32
CA VAL A 51 1.05 9.21 -10.92
C VAL A 51 -0.18 8.89 -11.76
N GLU A 52 -1.09 9.84 -11.95
CA GLU A 52 -2.26 9.69 -12.81
C GLU A 52 -1.89 9.28 -14.24
N ALA A 53 -0.86 9.91 -14.81
CA ALA A 53 -0.38 9.61 -16.16
C ALA A 53 0.19 8.18 -16.34
N GLN A 54 0.48 7.46 -15.25
CA GLN A 54 1.02 6.09 -15.24
C GLN A 54 -0.05 5.01 -14.94
N GLY A 55 -1.33 5.32 -15.07
CA GLY A 55 -2.43 4.40 -14.79
C GLY A 55 -2.22 2.96 -15.30
N PRO A 56 -1.90 2.74 -16.60
CA PRO A 56 -1.69 1.39 -17.13
C PRO A 56 -0.54 0.62 -16.45
N ALA A 57 0.55 1.31 -16.06
CA ALA A 57 1.66 0.68 -15.33
C ALA A 57 1.26 0.31 -13.90
N LEU A 58 0.49 1.18 -13.24
CA LEU A 58 -0.02 0.92 -11.88
C LEU A 58 -1.00 -0.26 -11.86
N GLU A 59 -1.93 -0.33 -12.81
CA GLU A 59 -2.83 -1.48 -12.95
C GLU A 59 -2.07 -2.77 -13.28
N GLY A 60 -1.09 -2.72 -14.18
CA GLY A 60 -0.25 -3.86 -14.48
C GLY A 60 0.52 -4.35 -13.26
N ALA A 61 1.10 -3.43 -12.48
CA ALA A 61 1.80 -3.75 -11.23
C ALA A 61 0.85 -4.39 -10.20
N ALA A 62 -0.35 -3.83 -10.05
CA ALA A 62 -1.36 -4.38 -9.14
C ALA A 62 -1.77 -5.81 -9.52
N ARG A 63 -1.98 -6.09 -10.81
CA ARG A 63 -2.26 -7.45 -11.30
C ARG A 63 -1.11 -8.42 -11.02
N LEU A 64 0.16 -8.00 -11.19
CA LEU A 64 1.30 -8.84 -10.83
C LEU A 64 1.34 -9.15 -9.33
N VAL A 65 1.09 -8.15 -8.48
CA VAL A 65 1.03 -8.34 -7.02
C VAL A 65 -0.13 -9.29 -6.65
N ALA A 66 -1.32 -9.05 -7.19
CA ALA A 66 -2.48 -9.90 -6.94
C ALA A 66 -2.23 -11.36 -7.38
N ALA A 67 -1.68 -11.57 -8.58
CA ALA A 67 -1.37 -12.89 -9.10
C ALA A 67 -0.35 -13.62 -8.22
N ALA A 68 0.72 -12.96 -7.79
CA ALA A 68 1.72 -13.52 -6.89
C ALA A 68 1.08 -13.95 -5.55
N LEU A 69 0.29 -13.06 -4.95
CA LEU A 69 -0.40 -13.36 -3.69
C LEU A 69 -1.45 -14.47 -3.86
N ALA A 70 -2.19 -14.52 -4.96
CA ALA A 70 -3.15 -15.60 -5.24
C ALA A 70 -2.46 -16.96 -5.42
N ALA A 71 -1.27 -17.00 -6.04
CA ALA A 71 -0.47 -18.20 -6.22
C ALA A 71 0.21 -18.69 -4.92
N GLY A 72 0.04 -18.01 -3.79
CA GLY A 72 0.72 -18.38 -2.54
C GLY A 72 2.11 -17.77 -2.39
N GLY A 73 2.56 -16.95 -3.34
CA GLY A 73 3.83 -16.23 -3.30
C GLY A 73 3.86 -15.07 -2.33
N ARG A 74 4.97 -14.35 -2.27
CA ARG A 74 5.23 -13.23 -1.35
C ARG A 74 5.33 -11.91 -2.08
N LEU A 75 4.92 -10.85 -1.39
CA LEU A 75 5.18 -9.47 -1.77
C LEU A 75 6.41 -8.97 -1.03
N VAL A 76 7.45 -8.59 -1.75
CA VAL A 76 8.70 -8.08 -1.20
C VAL A 76 8.83 -6.60 -1.54
N TYR A 77 8.99 -5.76 -0.54
CA TYR A 77 9.33 -4.36 -0.71
C TYR A 77 10.84 -4.18 -0.62
N LEU A 78 11.44 -3.63 -1.67
CA LEU A 78 12.87 -3.40 -1.78
C LEU A 78 13.16 -1.92 -1.99
N GLY A 79 13.99 -1.32 -1.13
CA GLY A 79 14.36 0.08 -1.26
C GLY A 79 15.36 0.51 -0.21
N ALA A 80 15.93 1.71 -0.37
CA ALA A 80 16.86 2.32 0.57
C ALA A 80 16.43 3.75 0.88
N GLY A 81 16.89 4.28 2.00
CA GLY A 81 16.63 5.64 2.46
C GLY A 81 15.13 5.98 2.53
N SER A 82 14.76 7.19 2.08
CA SER A 82 13.35 7.64 2.09
C SER A 82 12.44 6.74 1.24
N SER A 83 12.93 6.19 0.13
CA SER A 83 12.15 5.28 -0.74
C SER A 83 11.87 3.95 -0.03
N GLY A 84 12.86 3.40 0.69
CA GLY A 84 12.70 2.21 1.53
C GLY A 84 11.66 2.42 2.64
N LEU A 85 11.70 3.57 3.33
CA LEU A 85 10.71 3.91 4.36
C LEU A 85 9.28 3.97 3.84
N LEU A 86 9.06 4.56 2.66
CA LEU A 86 7.74 4.61 2.03
C LEU A 86 7.24 3.21 1.65
N ALA A 87 8.13 2.35 1.18
CA ALA A 87 7.84 0.97 0.86
C ALA A 87 7.46 0.16 2.12
N ILE A 88 8.22 0.31 3.21
CA ILE A 88 7.90 -0.29 4.51
C ILE A 88 6.54 0.19 5.02
N GLN A 89 6.27 1.50 4.97
CA GLN A 89 5.00 2.06 5.42
C GLN A 89 3.81 1.40 4.71
N ASP A 90 3.84 1.30 3.38
CA ASP A 90 2.77 0.68 2.61
C ASP A 90 2.57 -0.79 3.02
N GLY A 91 3.64 -1.58 3.05
CA GLY A 91 3.56 -3.00 3.37
C GLY A 91 3.07 -3.30 4.79
N LEU A 92 3.44 -2.48 5.77
CA LEU A 92 2.98 -2.64 7.16
C LEU A 92 1.49 -2.35 7.35
N GLU A 93 0.88 -1.55 6.48
CA GLU A 93 -0.54 -1.23 6.54
C GLU A 93 -1.43 -2.36 5.98
N LEU A 94 -0.89 -3.25 5.13
CA LEU A 94 -1.67 -4.26 4.39
C LEU A 94 -2.35 -5.31 5.28
N PRO A 95 -1.71 -5.87 6.34
CA PRO A 95 -2.37 -6.82 7.21
C PRO A 95 -3.59 -6.23 7.92
N GLY A 96 -3.44 -5.05 8.51
CA GLY A 96 -4.53 -4.39 9.24
C GLY A 96 -5.63 -3.83 8.34
N THR A 97 -5.32 -3.51 7.08
CA THR A 97 -6.26 -2.91 6.13
C THR A 97 -7.01 -3.96 5.33
N PHE A 98 -6.29 -4.94 4.79
CA PHE A 98 -6.83 -5.93 3.85
C PHE A 98 -6.80 -7.37 4.39
N GLY A 99 -6.30 -7.60 5.60
CA GLY A 99 -6.19 -8.94 6.20
C GLY A 99 -5.17 -9.83 5.50
N LEU A 100 -4.20 -9.25 4.79
CA LEU A 100 -3.13 -10.03 4.19
C LEU A 100 -2.21 -10.59 5.27
N GLU A 101 -1.75 -11.83 5.09
CA GLU A 101 -0.84 -12.46 6.05
C GLU A 101 0.49 -11.72 6.13
N ALA A 102 0.85 -11.22 7.32
CA ALA A 102 2.10 -10.47 7.54
C ALA A 102 3.34 -11.28 7.14
N THR A 103 3.30 -12.61 7.27
CA THR A 103 4.38 -13.53 6.88
C THR A 103 4.65 -13.55 5.38
N ARG A 104 3.70 -13.12 4.57
CA ARG A 104 3.82 -13.04 3.11
C ARG A 104 4.33 -11.68 2.62
N ILE A 105 4.46 -10.71 3.52
CA ILE A 105 4.98 -9.37 3.22
C ILE A 105 6.40 -9.29 3.79
N ARG A 106 7.37 -9.01 2.94
CA ARG A 106 8.80 -8.98 3.30
C ARG A 106 9.39 -7.62 2.95
N PHE A 107 10.39 -7.22 3.71
CA PHE A 107 11.09 -5.96 3.52
C PHE A 107 12.59 -6.22 3.34
N VAL A 108 13.18 -5.58 2.32
CA VAL A 108 14.62 -5.61 2.06
C VAL A 108 15.11 -4.16 2.00
N THR A 109 15.73 -3.74 3.08
CA THR A 109 16.34 -2.42 3.23
C THR A 109 17.74 -2.55 3.83
N PRO A 110 18.61 -1.56 3.67
CA PRO A 110 19.95 -1.61 4.27
C PRO A 110 19.94 -1.81 5.78
N GLU A 111 18.92 -1.27 6.45
CA GLU A 111 18.76 -1.34 7.92
C GLU A 111 18.05 -2.62 8.37
N GLY A 112 17.67 -3.49 7.43
CA GLY A 112 16.87 -4.69 7.71
C GLY A 112 15.46 -4.31 8.21
N GLU A 113 15.03 -4.91 9.32
CA GLU A 113 13.73 -4.63 9.93
C GLU A 113 13.72 -3.39 10.84
N ARG A 114 14.81 -2.63 10.88
CA ARG A 114 14.88 -1.40 11.66
C ARG A 114 14.26 -0.24 10.87
N PHE A 115 13.33 0.47 11.49
CA PHE A 115 12.70 1.67 10.91
C PHE A 115 13.61 2.90 11.09
N ALA A 116 14.81 2.85 10.55
CA ALA A 116 15.78 3.93 10.57
C ALA A 116 16.19 4.27 9.13
N ILE A 117 16.69 5.48 8.91
CA ILE A 117 17.38 5.83 7.68
C ILE A 117 18.87 5.95 8.02
N ASP A 118 19.65 5.01 7.52
CA ASP A 118 21.10 5.14 7.46
C ASP A 118 21.51 5.18 5.98
N SER A 119 21.92 6.35 5.53
CA SER A 119 22.33 6.53 4.13
C SER A 119 23.61 5.76 3.77
N SER A 120 24.39 5.29 4.75
CA SER A 120 25.62 4.53 4.51
C SER A 120 25.39 3.18 3.82
N GLY A 121 24.23 2.56 4.04
CA GLY A 121 23.87 1.28 3.43
C GLY A 121 23.30 1.36 2.02
N GLU A 122 22.99 2.56 1.50
CA GLU A 122 22.41 2.73 0.15
C GLU A 122 23.37 2.27 -0.98
N ASP A 123 24.68 2.31 -0.74
CA ASP A 123 25.71 1.91 -1.68
C ASP A 123 26.13 0.44 -1.55
N ASP A 124 25.65 -0.30 -0.53
CA ASP A 124 26.02 -1.70 -0.28
C ASP A 124 25.19 -2.67 -1.15
N ALA A 125 25.66 -2.83 -2.40
CA ALA A 125 25.07 -3.79 -3.34
C ALA A 125 25.18 -5.25 -2.84
N HIS A 126 26.22 -5.59 -2.07
CA HIS A 126 26.44 -6.96 -1.59
C HIS A 126 25.45 -7.33 -0.49
N ALA A 127 25.18 -6.44 0.44
CA ALA A 127 24.16 -6.65 1.48
C ALA A 127 22.77 -6.88 0.86
N ALA A 128 22.42 -6.16 -0.21
CA ALA A 128 21.17 -6.40 -0.93
C ALA A 128 21.07 -7.80 -1.53
N VAL A 129 22.14 -8.28 -2.16
CA VAL A 129 22.21 -9.64 -2.74
C VAL A 129 22.04 -10.69 -1.63
N GLN A 130 22.75 -10.55 -0.51
CA GLN A 130 22.62 -11.46 0.63
C GLN A 130 21.21 -11.48 1.20
N ALA A 131 20.58 -10.31 1.36
CA ALA A 131 19.22 -10.22 1.87
C ALA A 131 18.19 -10.90 0.95
N ILE A 132 18.33 -10.73 -0.37
CA ILE A 132 17.47 -11.42 -1.35
C ILE A 132 17.73 -12.94 -1.34
N ASP A 133 18.98 -13.37 -1.24
CA ASP A 133 19.32 -14.81 -1.18
C ASP A 133 18.73 -15.47 0.08
N ALA A 134 18.74 -14.79 1.20
CA ALA A 134 18.15 -15.27 2.46
C ALA A 134 16.63 -15.51 2.36
N LEU A 135 15.93 -14.78 1.49
CA LEU A 135 14.50 -14.97 1.28
C LEU A 135 14.16 -16.20 0.43
N SER A 136 15.12 -16.78 -0.30
CA SER A 136 14.87 -17.92 -1.20
C SER A 136 13.68 -17.67 -2.13
N LEU A 137 13.72 -16.57 -2.88
CA LEU A 137 12.63 -16.16 -3.79
C LEU A 137 12.46 -17.14 -4.97
N GLY A 138 11.25 -17.18 -5.52
CA GLY A 138 10.86 -17.99 -6.66
C GLY A 138 9.94 -17.25 -7.63
N PRO A 139 9.43 -17.97 -8.66
CA PRO A 139 8.63 -17.37 -9.74
C PRO A 139 7.26 -16.85 -9.29
N ASP A 140 6.77 -17.33 -8.17
CA ASP A 140 5.50 -16.89 -7.60
C ASP A 140 5.64 -15.62 -6.72
N ASP A 141 6.89 -15.19 -6.43
CA ASP A 141 7.14 -13.99 -5.64
C ASP A 141 7.19 -12.72 -6.52
N VAL A 142 6.79 -11.60 -5.95
CA VAL A 142 6.89 -10.29 -6.59
C VAL A 142 7.67 -9.32 -5.71
N VAL A 143 8.56 -8.55 -6.33
CA VAL A 143 9.37 -7.52 -5.68
C VAL A 143 8.93 -6.14 -6.18
N ILE A 144 8.50 -5.26 -5.30
CA ILE A 144 8.32 -3.83 -5.57
C ILE A 144 9.61 -3.12 -5.17
N ALA A 145 10.41 -2.73 -6.17
CA ALA A 145 11.67 -2.03 -5.99
C ALA A 145 11.47 -0.51 -6.14
N VAL A 146 11.80 0.26 -5.11
CA VAL A 146 11.51 1.69 -5.03
C VAL A 146 12.81 2.48 -4.93
N SER A 147 13.06 3.35 -5.92
CA SER A 147 14.22 4.26 -5.93
C SER A 147 13.90 5.50 -6.78
N ALA A 148 14.04 6.70 -6.23
CA ALA A 148 13.79 7.92 -6.98
C ALA A 148 14.73 8.06 -8.20
N SER A 149 16.02 7.81 -8.04
CA SER A 149 17.01 7.84 -9.13
C SER A 149 16.92 6.61 -10.04
N GLY A 150 16.41 5.48 -9.51
CA GLY A 150 16.46 4.18 -10.15
C GLY A 150 17.88 3.64 -10.38
N ALA A 151 18.86 4.18 -9.66
CA ALA A 151 20.28 3.84 -9.79
C ALA A 151 20.94 3.54 -8.43
N THR A 152 20.20 3.60 -7.32
CA THR A 152 20.69 3.27 -5.98
C THR A 152 21.29 1.87 -5.97
N PRO A 153 22.60 1.71 -5.65
CA PRO A 153 23.29 0.43 -5.79
C PRO A 153 22.62 -0.74 -5.04
N PHE A 154 22.22 -0.51 -3.79
CA PHE A 154 21.48 -1.49 -2.99
C PHE A 154 20.21 -1.98 -3.72
N THR A 155 19.33 -1.05 -4.10
CA THR A 155 18.04 -1.37 -4.70
C THR A 155 18.20 -2.05 -6.06
N LEU A 156 19.15 -1.58 -6.89
CA LEU A 156 19.40 -2.16 -8.21
C LEU A 156 19.98 -3.56 -8.12
N ALA A 157 20.95 -3.80 -7.22
CA ALA A 157 21.55 -5.12 -7.03
C ALA A 157 20.52 -6.12 -6.49
N GLY A 158 19.71 -5.72 -5.51
CA GLY A 158 18.64 -6.56 -4.99
C GLY A 158 17.61 -6.93 -6.06
N ALA A 159 17.17 -5.96 -6.89
CA ALA A 159 16.22 -6.22 -7.98
C ALA A 159 16.80 -7.18 -9.04
N ARG A 160 18.04 -7.01 -9.45
CA ARG A 160 18.72 -7.94 -10.37
C ARG A 160 18.82 -9.35 -9.78
N ARG A 161 19.18 -9.44 -8.48
CA ARG A 161 19.27 -10.73 -7.82
C ARG A 161 17.92 -11.42 -7.72
N ALA A 162 16.86 -10.70 -7.44
CA ALA A 162 15.51 -11.23 -7.43
C ALA A 162 15.05 -11.70 -8.82
N GLN A 163 15.41 -10.96 -9.88
CA GLN A 163 15.18 -11.36 -11.27
C GLN A 163 15.90 -12.67 -11.62
N GLU A 164 17.15 -12.86 -11.19
CA GLU A 164 17.90 -14.13 -11.34
C GLU A 164 17.19 -15.30 -10.64
N LYS A 165 16.49 -15.05 -9.54
CA LYS A 165 15.64 -16.01 -8.83
C LYS A 165 14.28 -16.23 -9.50
N ARG A 166 14.01 -15.56 -10.63
CA ARG A 166 12.75 -15.58 -11.38
C ARG A 166 11.56 -14.90 -10.67
N ALA A 167 11.78 -14.15 -9.59
CA ALA A 167 10.75 -13.32 -9.03
C ALA A 167 10.36 -12.21 -10.01
N ARG A 168 9.09 -11.79 -9.98
CA ARG A 168 8.59 -10.68 -10.83
C ARG A 168 9.01 -9.35 -10.22
N ILE A 169 9.40 -8.41 -11.05
CA ILE A 169 9.93 -7.12 -10.61
C ILE A 169 9.00 -5.98 -11.05
N VAL A 170 8.52 -5.20 -10.08
CA VAL A 170 7.87 -3.91 -10.30
C VAL A 170 8.84 -2.82 -9.87
N ALA A 171 9.17 -1.88 -10.75
CA ALA A 171 10.00 -0.73 -10.41
C ALA A 171 9.14 0.53 -10.23
N ILE A 172 9.38 1.26 -9.15
CA ILE A 172 8.82 2.60 -8.88
C ILE A 172 9.99 3.58 -8.90
N VAL A 173 10.09 4.39 -9.95
CA VAL A 173 11.21 5.31 -10.19
C VAL A 173 10.74 6.69 -10.61
N CYS A 174 11.59 7.73 -10.37
CA CYS A 174 11.28 9.10 -10.79
C CYS A 174 12.18 9.59 -11.93
N ARG A 175 13.04 8.73 -12.47
CA ARG A 175 13.95 9.08 -13.57
C ARG A 175 13.72 8.18 -14.78
N PRO A 176 13.30 8.73 -15.93
CA PRO A 176 13.17 8.00 -17.18
C PRO A 176 14.51 7.36 -17.60
N GLY A 177 14.45 6.16 -18.19
CA GLY A 177 15.63 5.44 -18.67
C GLY A 177 16.59 4.97 -17.58
N SER A 178 16.13 4.90 -16.32
CA SER A 178 16.96 4.44 -15.20
C SER A 178 17.28 2.96 -15.27
N PRO A 179 18.43 2.52 -14.73
CA PRO A 179 18.83 1.09 -14.74
C PRO A 179 17.79 0.17 -14.07
N LEU A 180 17.13 0.63 -13.01
CA LEU A 180 16.11 -0.16 -12.32
C LEU A 180 14.86 -0.37 -13.18
N ALA A 181 14.45 0.65 -13.94
CA ALA A 181 13.33 0.52 -14.87
C ALA A 181 13.62 -0.49 -15.98
N ALA A 182 14.89 -0.61 -16.40
CA ALA A 182 15.31 -1.53 -17.47
C ALA A 182 15.30 -3.01 -17.06
N VAL A 183 15.37 -3.32 -15.76
CA VAL A 183 15.35 -4.73 -15.26
C VAL A 183 13.97 -5.15 -14.78
N ALA A 184 13.01 -4.26 -14.74
CA ALA A 184 11.67 -4.54 -14.24
C ALA A 184 10.78 -5.17 -15.31
N ASP A 185 9.87 -6.05 -14.90
CA ASP A 185 8.75 -6.53 -15.73
C ASP A 185 7.75 -5.40 -16.00
N ILE A 186 7.52 -4.55 -14.97
CA ILE A 186 6.70 -3.34 -15.07
C ILE A 186 7.44 -2.20 -14.38
N ALA A 187 7.60 -1.08 -15.07
CA ALA A 187 8.18 0.14 -14.53
C ALA A 187 7.15 1.27 -14.51
N ALA A 188 6.83 1.77 -13.32
CA ALA A 188 6.08 3.01 -13.13
C ALA A 188 7.09 4.16 -12.99
N VAL A 189 7.11 5.06 -13.99
CA VAL A 189 8.11 6.11 -14.11
C VAL A 189 7.47 7.48 -13.92
N PHE A 190 7.79 8.15 -12.82
CA PHE A 190 7.22 9.45 -12.45
C PHE A 190 8.26 10.56 -12.65
N ASP A 191 8.34 11.13 -13.84
CA ASP A 191 9.20 12.28 -14.09
C ASP A 191 8.64 13.54 -13.39
N THR A 192 8.99 13.70 -12.11
CA THR A 192 8.54 14.83 -11.28
C THR A 192 9.31 16.11 -11.55
N GLY A 193 10.37 16.06 -12.37
CA GLY A 193 11.26 17.16 -12.62
C GLY A 193 12.19 17.47 -11.43
N ALA A 194 12.77 18.69 -11.45
CA ALA A 194 13.66 19.12 -10.38
C ALA A 194 12.91 19.33 -9.05
N GLU A 195 13.54 18.90 -7.97
CA GLU A 195 13.02 19.14 -6.62
C GLU A 195 13.13 20.61 -6.22
N ALA A 196 12.17 21.09 -5.43
CA ALA A 196 12.17 22.45 -4.90
C ALA A 196 13.39 22.73 -3.99
N VAL A 197 13.94 21.70 -3.38
CA VAL A 197 15.23 21.68 -2.69
C VAL A 197 16.07 20.64 -3.42
N GLU A 198 17.13 21.09 -4.07
CA GLU A 198 17.98 20.26 -4.92
C GLU A 198 18.45 18.99 -4.18
N GLY A 199 18.31 17.83 -4.81
CA GLY A 199 18.69 16.54 -4.26
C GLY A 199 17.74 15.98 -3.20
N SER A 200 16.71 16.71 -2.77
CA SER A 200 15.79 16.27 -1.69
C SER A 200 14.62 15.46 -2.24
N THR A 201 14.89 14.21 -2.60
CA THR A 201 13.90 13.28 -3.21
C THR A 201 12.75 12.87 -2.28
N ARG A 202 12.78 13.27 -1.00
CA ARG A 202 11.63 13.08 -0.08
C ARG A 202 10.42 13.96 -0.41
N LEU A 203 10.57 14.94 -1.32
CA LEU A 203 9.55 15.91 -1.72
C LEU A 203 8.66 15.35 -2.84
N ALA A 204 8.78 15.87 -4.07
CA ALA A 204 7.91 15.48 -5.18
C ALA A 204 8.10 14.00 -5.56
N ALA A 205 9.33 13.51 -5.63
CA ALA A 205 9.62 12.10 -5.87
C ALA A 205 9.00 11.19 -4.80
N GLY A 206 9.21 11.51 -3.51
CA GLY A 206 8.60 10.75 -2.40
C GLY A 206 7.07 10.75 -2.43
N THR A 207 6.45 11.87 -2.81
CA THR A 207 4.98 11.95 -2.96
C THR A 207 4.47 11.05 -4.07
N SER A 208 5.12 11.03 -5.23
CA SER A 208 4.74 10.12 -6.32
C SER A 208 4.92 8.65 -5.94
N GLN A 209 6.02 8.30 -5.27
CA GLN A 209 6.27 6.95 -4.78
C GLN A 209 5.20 6.49 -3.77
N LYS A 210 4.90 7.33 -2.77
CA LYS A 210 3.85 7.03 -1.78
C LYS A 210 2.50 6.83 -2.43
N ALA A 211 2.10 7.72 -3.33
CA ALA A 211 0.84 7.63 -4.04
C ALA A 211 0.77 6.36 -4.91
N ALA A 212 1.84 6.04 -5.65
CA ALA A 212 1.92 4.83 -6.47
C ALA A 212 1.81 3.55 -5.64
N LEU A 213 2.55 3.45 -4.54
CA LEU A 213 2.50 2.32 -3.61
C LEU A 213 1.07 2.08 -3.12
N SER A 214 0.41 3.12 -2.60
CA SER A 214 -0.97 3.01 -2.10
C SER A 214 -1.98 2.64 -3.19
N VAL A 215 -1.80 3.12 -4.43
CA VAL A 215 -2.65 2.76 -5.56
C VAL A 215 -2.44 1.30 -5.95
N ILE A 216 -1.19 0.85 -6.12
CA ILE A 216 -0.86 -0.53 -6.48
C ILE A 216 -1.39 -1.51 -5.43
N SER A 217 -1.12 -1.28 -4.16
CA SER A 217 -1.54 -2.17 -3.07
C SER A 217 -3.05 -2.23 -2.92
N THR A 218 -3.75 -1.09 -3.07
CA THR A 218 -5.23 -1.06 -3.02
C THR A 218 -5.86 -1.75 -4.21
N LEU A 219 -5.35 -1.52 -5.43
CA LEU A 219 -5.83 -2.20 -6.63
C LEU A 219 -5.58 -3.70 -6.56
N ALA A 220 -4.39 -4.13 -6.08
CA ALA A 220 -4.10 -5.54 -5.87
C ALA A 220 -5.06 -6.19 -4.85
N ALA A 221 -5.37 -5.49 -3.76
CA ALA A 221 -6.36 -5.95 -2.79
C ALA A 221 -7.77 -6.05 -3.41
N ALA A 222 -8.14 -5.13 -4.30
CA ALA A 222 -9.40 -5.20 -5.02
C ALA A 222 -9.45 -6.38 -6.00
N GLU A 223 -8.38 -6.64 -6.75
CA GLU A 223 -8.23 -7.82 -7.63
C GLU A 223 -8.31 -9.14 -6.85
N LEU A 224 -7.84 -9.16 -5.60
CA LEU A 224 -7.95 -10.30 -4.68
C LEU A 224 -9.33 -10.44 -4.03
N GLY A 225 -10.29 -9.58 -4.36
CA GLY A 225 -11.63 -9.61 -3.75
C GLY A 225 -11.68 -9.11 -2.29
N LEU A 226 -10.62 -8.45 -1.80
CA LEU A 226 -10.54 -7.95 -0.41
C LEU A 226 -11.23 -6.58 -0.23
N VAL A 227 -11.68 -5.98 -1.34
CA VAL A 227 -12.42 -4.71 -1.37
C VAL A 227 -13.72 -4.90 -2.16
N TYR A 228 -14.85 -4.59 -1.54
CA TYR A 228 -16.16 -4.66 -2.19
C TYR A 228 -16.95 -3.37 -1.94
N GLN A 229 -17.47 -2.74 -3.01
CA GLN A 229 -18.17 -1.45 -2.97
C GLN A 229 -17.44 -0.36 -2.19
N GLY A 230 -16.10 -0.30 -2.34
CA GLY A 230 -15.24 0.65 -1.63
C GLY A 230 -15.05 0.35 -0.14
N LEU A 231 -15.44 -0.84 0.32
CA LEU A 231 -15.31 -1.27 1.71
C LEU A 231 -14.28 -2.40 1.83
N MET A 232 -13.47 -2.35 2.88
CA MET A 232 -12.48 -3.37 3.22
C MET A 232 -13.18 -4.56 3.89
N ILE A 233 -13.52 -5.60 3.11
CA ILE A 233 -14.33 -6.73 3.59
C ILE A 233 -13.52 -7.81 4.33
N ASN A 234 -12.20 -7.64 4.41
CA ASN A 234 -11.32 -8.58 5.11
C ASN A 234 -10.55 -7.90 6.26
N VAL A 235 -11.07 -6.78 6.78
CA VAL A 235 -10.45 -6.07 7.90
C VAL A 235 -10.47 -6.92 9.17
N GLY A 236 -9.29 -7.07 9.82
CA GLY A 236 -9.17 -7.73 11.13
C GLY A 236 -9.66 -6.78 12.24
N PRO A 237 -10.70 -7.13 13.03
CA PRO A 237 -11.25 -6.25 14.06
C PRO A 237 -10.43 -6.27 15.37
N GLU A 238 -9.12 -6.05 15.28
CA GLU A 238 -8.17 -6.16 16.40
C GLU A 238 -8.35 -5.10 17.49
N ASN A 239 -8.95 -3.95 17.18
CA ASN A 239 -9.18 -2.86 18.12
C ASN A 239 -10.61 -2.34 18.06
N ALA A 240 -10.99 -1.48 19.05
CA ALA A 240 -12.36 -0.95 19.16
C ALA A 240 -12.82 -0.22 17.89
N LYS A 241 -11.96 0.58 17.27
CA LYS A 241 -12.26 1.30 16.03
C LYS A 241 -12.54 0.34 14.87
N LEU A 242 -11.73 -0.70 14.73
CA LEU A 242 -11.88 -1.70 13.66
C LEU A 242 -13.11 -2.59 13.89
N ARG A 243 -13.47 -2.90 15.14
CA ARG A 243 -14.74 -3.59 15.46
C ARG A 243 -15.97 -2.79 15.07
N VAL A 244 -15.98 -1.48 15.37
CA VAL A 244 -17.08 -0.60 14.93
C VAL A 244 -17.15 -0.56 13.40
N ARG A 245 -16.02 -0.48 12.72
CA ARG A 245 -15.95 -0.47 11.25
C ARG A 245 -16.47 -1.79 10.67
N ALA A 246 -16.04 -2.94 11.19
CA ALA A 246 -16.51 -4.26 10.75
C ALA A 246 -18.04 -4.37 10.85
N ARG A 247 -18.62 -3.96 11.98
CA ARG A 247 -20.08 -3.94 12.17
C ARG A 247 -20.75 -3.04 11.13
N THR A 248 -20.26 -1.81 10.93
CA THR A 248 -20.84 -0.88 9.94
C THR A 248 -20.76 -1.43 8.51
N ILE A 249 -19.71 -2.19 8.17
CA ILE A 249 -19.59 -2.86 6.87
C ILE A 249 -20.69 -3.91 6.71
N VAL A 250 -20.90 -4.77 7.72
CA VAL A 250 -21.96 -5.79 7.70
C VAL A 250 -23.34 -5.15 7.62
N GLU A 251 -23.62 -4.13 8.45
CA GLU A 251 -24.88 -3.37 8.40
C GLU A 251 -25.18 -2.87 6.99
N ARG A 252 -24.19 -2.27 6.35
CA ARG A 252 -24.34 -1.67 5.02
C ARG A 252 -24.50 -2.70 3.91
N LEU A 253 -23.65 -3.72 3.88
CA LEU A 253 -23.62 -4.69 2.77
C LEU A 253 -24.78 -5.71 2.83
N ALA A 254 -25.16 -6.12 4.04
CA ALA A 254 -26.29 -7.01 4.24
C ALA A 254 -27.63 -6.27 4.43
N SER A 255 -27.63 -4.93 4.56
CA SER A 255 -28.82 -4.12 4.80
C SER A 255 -29.57 -4.52 6.08
N VAL A 256 -28.84 -4.78 7.16
CA VAL A 256 -29.37 -5.21 8.47
C VAL A 256 -29.09 -4.17 9.56
N GLY A 257 -29.79 -4.27 10.69
CA GLY A 257 -29.53 -3.41 11.84
C GLY A 257 -28.31 -3.86 12.64
N ALA A 258 -27.83 -2.95 13.52
CA ALA A 258 -26.59 -3.13 14.31
C ALA A 258 -26.56 -4.44 15.12
N SER A 259 -27.67 -4.82 15.73
CA SER A 259 -27.77 -6.05 16.53
C SER A 259 -27.60 -7.32 15.68
N ALA A 260 -28.20 -7.35 14.50
CA ALA A 260 -28.05 -8.47 13.56
C ALA A 260 -26.64 -8.55 12.99
N ALA A 261 -26.04 -7.40 12.65
CA ALA A 261 -24.66 -7.33 12.19
C ALA A 261 -23.66 -7.81 13.25
N GLU A 262 -23.86 -7.43 14.51
CA GLU A 262 -23.03 -7.90 15.63
C GLU A 262 -23.17 -9.40 15.86
N ALA A 263 -24.41 -9.94 15.83
CA ALA A 263 -24.65 -11.38 15.94
C ALA A 263 -23.95 -12.16 14.82
N ALA A 264 -24.05 -11.68 13.58
CA ALA A 264 -23.39 -12.31 12.43
C ALA A 264 -21.85 -12.27 12.55
N LEU A 265 -21.27 -11.17 13.06
CA LEU A 265 -19.83 -11.09 13.31
C LEU A 265 -19.37 -12.06 14.39
N VAL A 266 -20.15 -12.21 15.47
CA VAL A 266 -19.86 -13.20 16.53
C VAL A 266 -19.91 -14.61 15.95
N GLU A 267 -20.95 -14.96 15.21
CA GLU A 267 -21.11 -16.27 14.56
C GLU A 267 -19.99 -16.56 13.54
N ALA A 268 -19.60 -15.55 12.75
CA ALA A 268 -18.54 -15.67 11.77
C ALA A 268 -17.12 -15.67 12.37
N GLY A 269 -16.98 -15.54 13.71
CA GLY A 269 -15.65 -15.45 14.33
C GLY A 269 -14.90 -14.17 13.94
N SER A 270 -15.64 -13.08 13.74
CA SER A 270 -15.13 -11.76 13.32
C SER A 270 -14.66 -11.64 11.85
N GLU A 271 -14.89 -12.66 11.02
CA GLU A 271 -14.63 -12.61 9.58
C GLU A 271 -15.72 -11.77 8.88
N VAL A 272 -15.37 -10.57 8.42
CA VAL A 272 -16.37 -9.61 7.91
C VAL A 272 -17.11 -10.14 6.67
N ALA A 273 -16.41 -10.69 5.68
CA ALA A 273 -17.03 -11.24 4.47
C ALA A 273 -17.99 -12.37 4.80
N THR A 274 -17.60 -13.29 5.69
CA THR A 274 -18.46 -14.37 6.19
C THR A 274 -19.69 -13.82 6.91
N ALA A 275 -19.49 -12.83 7.79
CA ALA A 275 -20.59 -12.19 8.53
C ALA A 275 -21.59 -11.48 7.60
N VAL A 276 -21.13 -10.88 6.49
CA VAL A 276 -22.02 -10.30 5.48
C VAL A 276 -22.90 -11.36 4.84
N VAL A 277 -22.34 -12.52 4.48
CA VAL A 277 -23.11 -13.63 3.88
C VAL A 277 -24.11 -14.23 4.88
N VAL A 278 -23.69 -14.43 6.15
CA VAL A 278 -24.57 -14.89 7.24
C VAL A 278 -25.72 -13.91 7.48
N ALA A 279 -25.42 -12.60 7.55
CA ALA A 279 -26.43 -11.58 7.78
C ALA A 279 -27.39 -11.38 6.59
N ALA A 280 -26.94 -11.70 5.37
CA ALA A 280 -27.70 -11.50 4.13
C ALA A 280 -28.65 -12.64 3.78
N GLY A 281 -28.57 -13.83 4.42
CA GLY A 281 -29.40 -14.97 4.07
C GLY A 281 -29.46 -16.05 5.16
N PRO A 282 -30.07 -17.21 4.90
CA PRO A 282 -30.32 -18.25 5.90
C PRO A 282 -29.14 -19.23 6.06
N LEU A 283 -27.91 -18.78 5.82
CA LEU A 283 -26.70 -19.61 5.95
C LEU A 283 -26.04 -19.41 7.31
N ASP A 284 -25.59 -20.51 7.93
CA ASP A 284 -24.66 -20.42 9.05
C ASP A 284 -23.23 -20.04 8.59
N ALA A 285 -22.35 -19.77 9.55
CA ALA A 285 -20.98 -19.36 9.23
C ALA A 285 -20.18 -20.42 8.44
N ALA A 286 -20.45 -21.72 8.66
CA ALA A 286 -19.76 -22.80 7.94
C ALA A 286 -20.19 -22.84 6.46
N ALA A 287 -21.49 -22.76 6.21
CA ALA A 287 -22.04 -22.71 4.85
C ALA A 287 -21.64 -21.41 4.12
N ALA A 288 -21.61 -20.29 4.84
CA ALA A 288 -21.15 -19.00 4.29
C ALA A 288 -19.68 -19.04 3.86
N ARG A 289 -18.77 -19.60 4.69
CA ARG A 289 -17.35 -19.80 4.31
C ARG A 289 -17.20 -20.72 3.11
N LYS A 290 -17.99 -21.81 3.06
CA LYS A 290 -17.98 -22.72 1.93
C LYS A 290 -18.39 -22.00 0.65
N LEU A 291 -19.47 -21.23 0.67
CA LEU A 291 -19.94 -20.45 -0.48
C LEU A 291 -18.87 -19.42 -0.94
N LEU A 292 -18.25 -18.69 -0.01
CA LEU A 292 -17.15 -17.78 -0.31
C LEU A 292 -15.98 -18.52 -0.96
N THR A 293 -15.60 -19.67 -0.44
CA THR A 293 -14.51 -20.50 -1.01
C THR A 293 -14.84 -20.96 -2.43
N GLU A 294 -16.06 -21.44 -2.69
CA GLU A 294 -16.56 -21.86 -4.00
C GLU A 294 -16.61 -20.71 -5.02
N CYS A 295 -16.73 -19.47 -4.53
CA CYS A 295 -16.67 -18.24 -5.33
C CYS A 295 -15.27 -17.62 -5.38
N GLY A 296 -14.21 -18.33 -4.93
CA GLY A 296 -12.83 -17.80 -4.93
C GLY A 296 -12.62 -16.60 -4.03
N GLY A 297 -13.44 -16.42 -2.98
CA GLY A 297 -13.41 -15.26 -2.09
C GLY A 297 -14.20 -14.04 -2.58
N ASP A 298 -14.81 -14.12 -3.77
CA ASP A 298 -15.62 -13.03 -4.34
C ASP A 298 -16.97 -12.90 -3.60
N LEU A 299 -17.07 -11.83 -2.79
CA LEU A 299 -18.30 -11.53 -2.03
C LEU A 299 -19.47 -11.15 -2.95
N ALA A 300 -19.20 -10.47 -4.09
CA ALA A 300 -20.26 -10.09 -5.03
C ALA A 300 -20.94 -11.33 -5.64
N GLU A 301 -20.12 -12.26 -6.13
CA GLU A 301 -20.59 -13.54 -6.68
C GLU A 301 -21.29 -14.37 -5.59
N SER A 302 -20.74 -14.43 -4.38
CA SER A 302 -21.35 -15.15 -3.25
C SER A 302 -22.74 -14.62 -2.91
N LEU A 303 -22.90 -13.30 -2.80
CA LEU A 303 -24.20 -12.67 -2.56
C LEU A 303 -25.18 -12.84 -3.73
N SER A 304 -24.69 -12.85 -4.96
CA SER A 304 -25.51 -13.13 -6.15
C SER A 304 -26.08 -14.55 -6.13
N ARG A 305 -25.24 -15.56 -5.85
CA ARG A 305 -25.65 -16.96 -5.72
C ARG A 305 -26.63 -17.18 -4.58
N LEU A 306 -26.38 -16.56 -3.42
CA LEU A 306 -27.27 -16.62 -2.26
C LEU A 306 -28.69 -16.13 -2.62
N ARG A 307 -28.80 -14.98 -3.24
CA ARG A 307 -30.09 -14.40 -3.68
C ARG A 307 -30.80 -15.24 -4.76
N ALA A 308 -30.04 -15.91 -5.62
CA ALA A 308 -30.61 -16.83 -6.62
C ALA A 308 -31.22 -18.08 -5.96
N GLN A 309 -30.53 -18.65 -4.97
CA GLN A 309 -31.03 -19.81 -4.21
C GLN A 309 -32.32 -19.50 -3.43
N GLU A 310 -32.40 -18.32 -2.83
CA GLU A 310 -33.62 -17.87 -2.12
C GLU A 310 -34.82 -17.74 -3.05
N ARG A 311 -34.63 -17.13 -4.26
CA ARG A 311 -35.70 -17.02 -5.25
C ARG A 311 -36.21 -18.37 -5.70
N THR A 312 -35.33 -19.33 -5.97
CA THR A 312 -35.71 -20.70 -6.35
C THR A 312 -36.45 -21.41 -5.24
N SER A 313 -36.01 -21.28 -3.99
CA SER A 313 -36.66 -21.88 -2.83
C SER A 313 -38.03 -21.28 -2.56
N THR A 314 -38.24 -20.00 -2.79
CA THR A 314 -39.56 -19.34 -2.65
C THR A 314 -40.52 -19.77 -3.74
N GLN A 315 -40.06 -19.93 -4.98
CA GLN A 315 -40.88 -20.41 -6.11
C GLN A 315 -41.29 -21.89 -5.96
N ALA A 316 -40.44 -22.72 -5.34
CA ALA A 316 -40.73 -24.11 -5.09
C ALA A 316 -41.74 -24.34 -3.94
N ARG A 317 -41.99 -23.32 -3.12
CA ARG A 317 -42.93 -23.35 -1.98
C ARG A 317 -44.28 -22.69 -2.29
N ALA A 318 -44.37 -21.94 -3.39
CA ALA A 318 -45.60 -21.31 -3.90
C ALA A 318 -46.32 -22.20 -4.92
#